data_a33175a8ef2e6cf95b6e6a363cb013e1
#
_entry.id   a33175a8ef2e6cf95b6e6a363cb013e1
#
_cell.length_a   1.000
_cell.length_b   1.000
_cell.length_c   1.000
_cell.angle_alpha   90.00
_cell.angle_beta   90.00
_cell.angle_gamma   90.00
#
_symmetry.space_group_name_H-M   'P 1'
#
loop_
_entity.id
_entity.type
_entity.pdbx_description
1 polymer ?
#
loop_
_entity_poly.entity_id
_entity_poly.type
_entity_poly.pdbx_seq_one_letter_code
_entity_poly.pdbx_strand_id
1 'polypeptide(L)'
;MTKTDLIDKVAESAEMTKKDAAVAVGAVLDAITDALAKGDKVQLIGFGSFEVRERAARVGHAPQDPKKVINIPAKKVPVFKAGKALKESVL
;
A
#
# COMPACT_ATOMS: atom_id res chain seq x y z
N MET A 1 -9.18 7.35 10.91
CA MET A 1 -9.63 5.93 10.87
C MET A 1 -8.42 5.02 11.01
N THR A 2 -8.48 4.11 11.95
CA THR A 2 -7.46 3.09 12.15
C THR A 2 -7.92 1.76 11.52
N LYS A 3 -7.04 0.76 11.54
CA LYS A 3 -7.41 -0.59 11.09
C LYS A 3 -8.58 -1.15 11.90
N THR A 4 -8.61 -0.88 13.21
CA THR A 4 -9.70 -1.31 14.10
C THR A 4 -11.02 -0.67 13.68
N ASP A 5 -11.02 0.63 13.38
CA ASP A 5 -12.21 1.34 12.92
C ASP A 5 -12.69 0.78 11.57
N LEU A 6 -11.77 0.43 10.69
CA LEU A 6 -12.10 -0.17 9.39
C LEU A 6 -12.75 -1.55 9.60
N ILE A 7 -12.23 -2.35 10.50
CA ILE A 7 -12.78 -3.66 10.83
C ILE A 7 -14.21 -3.52 11.37
N ASP A 8 -14.45 -2.55 12.25
CA ASP A 8 -15.78 -2.29 12.80
C ASP A 8 -16.78 -1.92 11.69
N LYS A 9 -16.36 -1.08 10.75
CA LYS A 9 -17.21 -0.70 9.62
C LYS A 9 -17.50 -1.87 8.68
N VAL A 10 -16.52 -2.72 8.43
CA VAL A 10 -16.71 -3.92 7.60
C VAL A 10 -17.67 -4.88 8.28
N ALA A 11 -17.53 -5.09 9.59
CA ALA A 11 -18.42 -5.95 10.36
C ALA A 11 -19.88 -5.47 10.24
N GLU A 12 -20.09 -4.17 10.37
CA GLU A 12 -21.42 -3.57 10.26
C GLU A 12 -21.97 -3.69 8.84
N SER A 13 -21.18 -3.30 7.83
CA SER A 13 -21.62 -3.27 6.43
C SER A 13 -21.88 -4.66 5.84
N ALA A 14 -21.06 -5.64 6.24
CA ALA A 14 -21.17 -7.01 5.73
C ALA A 14 -21.98 -7.93 6.64
N GLU A 15 -22.54 -7.40 7.72
CA GLU A 15 -23.30 -8.18 8.70
C GLU A 15 -22.49 -9.36 9.26
N MET A 16 -21.23 -9.05 9.59
CA MET A 16 -20.28 -10.03 10.14
C MET A 16 -19.98 -9.72 11.59
N THR A 17 -19.49 -10.71 12.31
CA THR A 17 -18.91 -10.46 13.63
C THR A 17 -17.61 -9.68 13.47
N LYS A 18 -17.21 -8.96 14.51
CA LYS A 18 -15.92 -8.23 14.50
C LYS A 18 -14.74 -9.17 14.31
N LYS A 19 -14.83 -10.38 14.85
CA LYS A 19 -13.81 -11.41 14.69
C LYS A 19 -13.66 -11.82 13.22
N ASP A 20 -14.77 -12.11 12.55
CA ASP A 20 -14.78 -12.51 11.15
C ASP A 20 -14.33 -11.36 10.25
N ALA A 21 -14.78 -10.14 10.55
CA ALA A 21 -14.34 -8.94 9.83
C ALA A 21 -12.84 -8.69 9.97
N ALA A 22 -12.27 -8.91 11.15
CA ALA A 22 -10.83 -8.78 11.37
C ALA A 22 -10.06 -9.78 10.51
N VAL A 23 -10.51 -11.01 10.42
CA VAL A 23 -9.90 -12.05 9.57
C VAL A 23 -10.01 -11.66 8.10
N ALA A 24 -11.18 -11.21 7.67
CA ALA A 24 -11.41 -10.81 6.27
C ALA A 24 -10.53 -9.62 5.86
N VAL A 25 -10.48 -8.58 6.66
CA VAL A 25 -9.64 -7.39 6.39
C VAL A 25 -8.17 -7.77 6.37
N GLY A 26 -7.71 -8.57 7.33
CA GLY A 26 -6.34 -9.06 7.37
C GLY A 26 -5.99 -9.89 6.14
N ALA A 27 -6.89 -10.77 5.71
CA ALA A 27 -6.66 -11.60 4.52
C ALA A 27 -6.55 -10.76 3.25
N VAL A 28 -7.36 -9.71 3.09
CA VAL A 28 -7.28 -8.79 1.95
C VAL A 28 -5.94 -8.07 1.93
N LEU A 29 -5.52 -7.52 3.06
CA LEU A 29 -4.24 -6.81 3.16
C LEU A 29 -3.06 -7.73 2.92
N ASP A 30 -3.09 -8.96 3.44
CA ASP A 30 -2.05 -9.96 3.22
C ASP A 30 -1.97 -10.38 1.75
N ALA A 31 -3.11 -10.55 1.10
CA ALA A 31 -3.15 -10.91 -0.33
C ALA A 31 -2.55 -9.80 -1.19
N ILE A 32 -2.83 -8.54 -0.89
CA ILE A 32 -2.24 -7.39 -1.60
C ILE A 32 -0.73 -7.36 -1.35
N THR A 33 -0.31 -7.55 -0.12
CA THR A 33 1.11 -7.56 0.25
C THR A 33 1.86 -8.66 -0.49
N ASP A 34 1.31 -9.88 -0.52
CA ASP A 34 1.93 -11.01 -1.20
C ASP A 34 2.05 -10.79 -2.71
N ALA A 35 1.01 -10.23 -3.33
CA ALA A 35 1.04 -9.92 -4.75
C ALA A 35 2.13 -8.90 -5.08
N LEU A 36 2.22 -7.84 -4.28
CA LEU A 36 3.24 -6.80 -4.47
C LEU A 36 4.65 -7.32 -4.21
N ALA A 37 4.81 -8.22 -3.25
CA ALA A 37 6.10 -8.85 -2.96
C ALA A 37 6.62 -9.67 -4.14
N LYS A 38 5.70 -10.23 -4.94
CA LYS A 38 6.03 -10.97 -6.16
C LYS A 38 6.19 -10.07 -7.38
N GLY A 39 5.99 -8.77 -7.23
CA GLY A 39 6.03 -7.80 -8.32
C GLY A 39 4.75 -7.70 -9.13
N ASP A 40 3.66 -8.32 -8.68
CA ASP A 40 2.38 -8.24 -9.36
C ASP A 40 1.67 -6.93 -9.03
N LYS A 41 0.93 -6.42 -10.01
CA LYS A 41 0.06 -5.27 -9.83
C LYS A 41 -1.29 -5.74 -9.30
N VAL A 42 -1.83 -5.00 -8.33
CA VAL A 42 -3.18 -5.26 -7.80
C VAL A 42 -4.10 -4.15 -8.27
N GLN A 43 -5.05 -4.49 -9.13
CA GLN A 43 -6.00 -3.53 -9.68
C GLN A 43 -7.40 -3.78 -9.10
N LEU A 44 -7.93 -2.76 -8.41
CA LEU A 44 -9.27 -2.79 -7.83
C LEU A 44 -10.15 -1.83 -8.62
N ILE A 45 -10.97 -2.38 -9.48
CA ILE A 45 -11.84 -1.59 -10.37
C ILE A 45 -12.77 -0.70 -9.53
N GLY A 46 -12.79 0.59 -9.86
CA GLY A 46 -13.61 1.59 -9.13
C GLY A 46 -12.96 2.13 -7.88
N PHE A 47 -11.83 1.59 -7.45
CA PHE A 47 -11.13 2.05 -6.24
C PHE A 47 -9.75 2.62 -6.55
N GLY A 48 -8.88 1.81 -7.11
CA GLY A 48 -7.52 2.21 -7.43
C GLY A 48 -6.64 1.01 -7.73
N SER A 49 -5.35 1.25 -7.85
CA SER A 49 -4.40 0.18 -8.10
C SER A 49 -3.16 0.33 -7.24
N PHE A 50 -2.63 -0.82 -6.83
CA PHE A 50 -1.34 -0.92 -6.16
C PHE A 50 -0.34 -1.45 -7.17
N GLU A 51 0.83 -0.85 -7.23
CA GLU A 51 1.91 -1.31 -8.09
C GLU A 51 3.25 -1.16 -7.39
N VAL A 52 4.24 -1.89 -7.88
CA VAL A 52 5.59 -1.78 -7.35
C VAL A 52 6.41 -0.96 -8.34
N ARG A 53 7.06 0.08 -7.84
CA ARG A 53 8.01 0.87 -8.60
C ARG A 53 9.41 0.58 -8.09
N GLU A 54 10.33 0.48 -9.01
CA GLU A 54 11.73 0.33 -8.69
C GLU A 54 12.40 1.69 -8.69
N ARG A 55 13.02 2.06 -7.58
CA ARG A 55 13.90 3.21 -7.52
C ARG A 55 15.27 2.78 -7.98
N ALA A 56 15.80 3.44 -8.99
CA ALA A 56 17.16 3.18 -9.46
C ALA A 56 18.18 3.48 -8.36
N ALA A 57 19.28 2.74 -8.36
CA ALA A 57 20.40 3.02 -7.50
C ALA A 57 20.94 4.42 -7.82
N ARG A 58 21.35 5.15 -6.81
CA ARG A 58 21.90 6.50 -6.96
C ARG A 58 23.02 6.74 -5.99
N VAL A 59 23.83 7.75 -6.29
CA VAL A 59 24.92 8.20 -5.42
C VAL A 59 24.46 9.48 -4.71
N GLY A 60 24.60 9.49 -3.39
CA GLY A 60 24.31 10.66 -2.58
C GLY A 60 25.51 11.07 -1.77
N HIS A 61 25.41 12.19 -1.07
CA HIS A 61 26.44 12.70 -0.18
C HIS A 61 25.93 12.70 1.26
N ALA A 62 26.81 12.37 2.21
CA ALA A 62 26.45 12.46 3.62
C ALA A 62 26.19 13.93 4.00
N PRO A 63 25.07 14.23 4.72
CA PRO A 63 24.78 15.62 5.10
C PRO A 63 25.85 16.25 5.99
N GLN A 64 26.54 15.43 6.78
CA GLN A 64 27.56 15.87 7.73
C GLN A 64 28.95 15.95 7.12
N ASP A 65 29.18 15.30 6.01
CA ASP A 65 30.44 15.28 5.30
C ASP A 65 30.18 15.26 3.80
N PRO A 66 30.19 16.44 3.15
CA PRO A 66 29.91 16.55 1.72
C PRO A 66 30.89 15.83 0.82
N LYS A 67 32.08 15.47 1.36
CA LYS A 67 33.08 14.72 0.62
C LYS A 67 32.84 13.21 0.65
N LYS A 68 32.01 12.75 1.58
CA LYS A 68 31.70 11.32 1.71
C LYS A 68 30.55 10.95 0.77
N VAL A 69 30.83 10.05 -0.15
CA VAL A 69 29.83 9.56 -1.10
C VAL A 69 29.12 8.33 -0.52
N ILE A 70 27.79 8.34 -0.57
CA ILE A 70 26.95 7.25 -0.13
C ILE A 70 26.28 6.62 -1.34
N ASN A 71 26.45 5.32 -1.51
CA ASN A 71 25.74 4.58 -2.53
C ASN A 71 24.37 4.17 -1.99
N ILE A 72 23.31 4.65 -2.63
CA ILE A 72 21.92 4.30 -2.29
C ILE A 72 21.48 3.20 -3.23
N PRO A 73 21.28 1.96 -2.73
CA PRO A 73 20.91 0.85 -3.60
C PRO A 73 19.50 1.02 -4.18
N ALA A 74 19.25 0.33 -5.28
CA ALA A 74 17.92 0.25 -5.87
C ALA A 74 16.94 -0.37 -4.87
N LYS A 75 15.72 0.17 -4.80
CA LYS A 75 14.66 -0.33 -3.92
C LYS A 75 13.37 -0.48 -4.68
N LYS A 76 12.59 -1.49 -4.31
CA LYS A 76 11.23 -1.65 -4.76
C LYS A 76 10.30 -0.96 -3.75
N VAL A 77 9.43 -0.11 -4.25
CA VAL A 77 8.52 0.68 -3.40
C VAL A 77 7.08 0.43 -3.83
N PRO A 78 6.17 0.06 -2.92
CA PRO A 78 4.76 -0.03 -3.25
C PRO A 78 4.17 1.36 -3.42
N VAL A 79 3.33 1.53 -4.45
CA VAL A 79 2.68 2.80 -4.76
C VAL A 79 1.20 2.54 -4.99
N PHE A 80 0.35 3.40 -4.45
CA PHE A 80 -1.08 3.36 -4.68
C PHE A 80 -1.50 4.51 -5.60
N LYS A 81 -2.28 4.18 -6.64
CA LYS A 81 -2.90 5.17 -7.51
C LYS A 81 -4.41 5.10 -7.31
N ALA A 82 -4.99 6.21 -6.90
CA ALA A 82 -6.45 6.29 -6.74
C ALA A 82 -7.15 6.19 -8.09
N GLY A 83 -8.23 5.43 -8.12
CA GLY A 83 -9.09 5.35 -9.30
C GLY A 83 -9.99 6.59 -9.42
N LYS A 84 -10.59 6.76 -10.59
CA LYS A 84 -11.45 7.90 -10.88
C LYS A 84 -12.61 8.01 -9.88
N ALA A 85 -13.29 6.90 -9.61
CA ALA A 85 -14.42 6.89 -8.69
C ALA A 85 -14.01 7.29 -7.27
N LEU A 86 -12.86 6.83 -6.79
CA LEU A 86 -12.36 7.21 -5.47
C LEU A 86 -12.00 8.69 -5.42
N LYS A 87 -11.37 9.22 -6.46
CA LYS A 87 -11.04 10.64 -6.55
C LYS A 87 -12.29 11.51 -6.50
N GLU A 88 -13.32 11.12 -7.23
CA GLU A 88 -14.59 11.84 -7.26
C GLU A 88 -15.30 11.81 -5.90
N SER A 89 -15.16 10.74 -5.15
CA SER A 89 -15.78 10.60 -3.83
C SER A 89 -15.19 11.54 -2.78
N VAL A 90 -13.98 12.03 -2.96
CA VAL A 90 -13.29 12.89 -1.98
C VAL A 90 -13.16 14.34 -2.44
N LEU A 91 -13.73 14.68 -3.58
CA LEU A 91 -13.75 16.07 -4.08
C LEU A 91 -14.67 16.95 -3.27
#